data_7c61884c65db3670c94ba56ec612d94a
#
_entry.id   7c61884c65db3670c94ba56ec612d94a
#
_cell.length_a   1.000
_cell.length_b   1.000
_cell.length_c   1.000
_cell.angle_alpha   90.00
_cell.angle_beta   90.00
_cell.angle_gamma   90.00
#
_symmetry.space_group_name_H-M   'P 1'
#
loop_
_entity.id
_entity.type
_entity.pdbx_description
1 polymer ?
#
loop_
_entity_poly.entity_id
_entity_poly.type
_entity_poly.pdbx_seq_one_letter_code
_entity_poly.pdbx_strand_id
1 'polypeptide(L)'
;MSILKVNKFRDLTLMHINEETMMVLACDSCGGIGMKKHDALETPQEVVGYLTAGVALSELLAFRAKPITIVNNFCVEMNPTGKKIIGGIKKAITDCGLDQEMLLTGSTEENMPTVQTSIGITAIGMIDLKNWTKPRTYKGDDLIVVGKPKVGSEVLKSKEIPNIKIISLIKDILGINEILPVGSKGIDYEIGELCKSNDLDFKYTQTVEVDIKKSAGPVTCFIISGQKETILEQLTKYNVSYSYLGCFIEKC
;
A
#
# COMPACT_ATOMS: atom_id res chain seq x y z
N MET A 1 -2.75 33.61 10.53
CA MET A 1 -2.91 32.46 9.59
C MET A 1 -1.77 31.50 9.85
N SER A 2 -2.02 30.30 10.39
CA SER A 2 -0.98 29.28 10.47
C SER A 2 -0.62 28.86 9.04
N ILE A 3 0.66 28.90 8.71
CA ILE A 3 1.14 28.45 7.40
C ILE A 3 0.87 26.94 7.34
N LEU A 4 0.12 26.50 6.33
CA LEU A 4 -0.10 25.08 6.05
C LEU A 4 1.26 24.38 5.93
N LYS A 5 1.56 23.46 6.85
CA LYS A 5 2.82 22.73 6.81
C LYS A 5 2.66 21.46 5.98
N VAL A 6 3.41 21.36 4.89
CA VAL A 6 3.43 20.18 4.02
C VAL A 6 4.78 19.50 4.14
N ASN A 7 4.78 18.21 4.41
CA ASN A 7 5.98 17.37 4.56
C ASN A 7 5.84 16.10 3.71
N LYS A 8 6.97 15.55 3.31
CA LYS A 8 7.04 14.19 2.75
C LYS A 8 7.48 13.21 3.84
N PHE A 9 6.83 12.06 3.91
CA PHE A 9 7.25 10.94 4.74
C PHE A 9 7.16 9.65 3.91
N ARG A 10 8.32 9.11 3.51
CA ARG A 10 8.42 8.03 2.53
C ARG A 10 7.63 8.38 1.26
N ASP A 11 6.67 7.56 0.86
CA ASP A 11 5.82 7.81 -0.33
C ASP A 11 4.56 8.63 -0.03
N LEU A 12 4.37 9.04 1.24
CA LEU A 12 3.23 9.84 1.67
C LEU A 12 3.52 11.34 1.65
N THR A 13 2.51 12.14 1.27
CA THR A 13 2.48 13.58 1.50
C THR A 13 1.60 13.88 2.70
N LEU A 14 2.16 14.55 3.71
CA LEU A 14 1.50 14.91 4.96
C LEU A 14 1.21 16.41 4.96
N MET A 15 -0.05 16.80 5.14
CA MET A 15 -0.51 18.20 5.15
C MET A 15 -1.19 18.49 6.49
N HIS A 16 -0.53 19.24 7.36
CA HIS A 16 -1.13 19.69 8.61
C HIS A 16 -2.15 20.78 8.33
N ILE A 17 -3.43 20.46 8.46
CA ILE A 17 -4.55 21.39 8.24
C ILE A 17 -4.67 22.35 9.41
N ASN A 18 -4.53 21.82 10.62
CA ASN A 18 -4.49 22.56 11.89
C ASN A 18 -3.75 21.73 12.96
N GLU A 19 -3.81 22.14 14.22
CA GLU A 19 -3.14 21.44 15.33
C GLU A 19 -3.74 20.07 15.67
N GLU A 20 -4.95 19.79 15.23
CA GLU A 20 -5.69 18.55 15.53
C GLU A 20 -5.82 17.61 14.33
N THR A 21 -5.60 18.12 13.11
CA THR A 21 -5.96 17.39 11.89
C THR A 21 -4.83 17.41 10.87
N MET A 22 -4.50 16.23 10.37
CA MET A 22 -3.56 16.04 9.28
C MET A 22 -4.22 15.30 8.11
N MET A 23 -4.08 15.81 6.91
CA MET A 23 -4.43 15.14 5.66
C MET A 23 -3.22 14.37 5.16
N VAL A 24 -3.46 13.15 4.67
CA VAL A 24 -2.43 12.26 4.13
C VAL A 24 -2.80 11.88 2.70
N LEU A 25 -1.85 12.00 1.78
CA LEU A 25 -2.03 11.61 0.38
C LEU A 25 -1.08 10.47 0.04
N ALA A 26 -1.62 9.46 -0.62
CA ALA A 26 -0.88 8.36 -1.22
C ALA A 26 -1.26 8.23 -2.69
N CYS A 27 -0.28 7.99 -3.55
CA CYS A 27 -0.51 7.92 -5.00
C CYS A 27 0.08 6.64 -5.57
N ASP A 28 -0.60 6.10 -6.57
CA ASP A 28 -0.06 5.05 -7.43
C ASP A 28 -0.49 5.25 -8.88
N SER A 29 0.27 4.65 -9.81
CA SER A 29 -0.03 4.71 -11.24
C SER A 29 0.24 3.39 -11.92
N CYS A 30 -0.57 3.09 -12.94
CA CYS A 30 -0.44 1.92 -13.77
C CYS A 30 -0.54 2.29 -15.24
N GLY A 31 0.36 1.76 -16.06
CA GLY A 31 0.37 1.99 -17.50
C GLY A 31 0.77 0.76 -18.28
N GLY A 32 0.15 0.56 -19.45
CA GLY A 32 0.44 -0.56 -20.35
C GLY A 32 -0.03 -1.92 -19.83
N ILE A 33 -0.98 -1.95 -18.88
CA ILE A 33 -1.60 -3.15 -18.33
C ILE A 33 -3.12 -3.01 -18.46
N GLY A 34 -3.77 -3.97 -19.09
CA GLY A 34 -5.22 -3.91 -19.35
C GLY A 34 -5.64 -4.69 -20.56
N MET A 35 -6.70 -4.24 -21.24
CA MET A 35 -7.33 -4.88 -22.39
C MET A 35 -7.25 -4.04 -23.69
N LYS A 36 -6.49 -2.94 -23.67
CA LYS A 36 -6.29 -2.14 -24.87
C LYS A 36 -5.26 -2.77 -25.80
N LYS A 37 -5.34 -2.46 -27.10
CA LYS A 37 -4.58 -3.10 -28.17
C LYS A 37 -3.07 -3.16 -27.95
N HIS A 38 -2.49 -2.16 -27.29
CA HIS A 38 -1.04 -2.04 -27.09
C HIS A 38 -0.65 -2.19 -25.60
N ASP A 39 -1.54 -2.73 -24.74
CA ASP A 39 -1.13 -3.09 -23.40
C ASP A 39 -0.08 -4.22 -23.45
N ALA A 40 0.98 -4.07 -22.68
CA ALA A 40 2.09 -5.03 -22.63
C ALA A 40 1.73 -6.28 -21.80
N LEU A 41 0.78 -6.13 -20.87
CA LEU A 41 0.24 -7.23 -20.06
C LEU A 41 -1.29 -7.20 -20.14
N GLU A 42 -1.86 -8.27 -20.72
CA GLU A 42 -3.31 -8.40 -20.83
C GLU A 42 -3.92 -8.84 -19.50
N THR A 43 -4.90 -8.06 -19.01
CA THR A 43 -5.67 -8.35 -17.81
C THR A 43 -6.99 -7.57 -17.80
N PRO A 44 -8.06 -8.08 -17.14
CA PRO A 44 -9.31 -7.33 -17.02
C PRO A 44 -9.10 -5.96 -16.38
N GLN A 45 -9.79 -4.94 -16.88
CA GLN A 45 -9.67 -3.56 -16.39
C GLN A 45 -10.06 -3.40 -14.92
N GLU A 46 -10.95 -4.26 -14.43
CA GLU A 46 -11.32 -4.34 -13.01
C GLU A 46 -10.12 -4.71 -12.13
N VAL A 47 -9.22 -5.59 -12.62
CA VAL A 47 -7.99 -5.96 -11.91
C VAL A 47 -7.03 -4.78 -11.85
N VAL A 48 -6.91 -4.01 -12.93
CA VAL A 48 -6.07 -2.80 -12.97
C VAL A 48 -6.53 -1.81 -11.92
N GLY A 49 -7.84 -1.49 -11.89
CA GLY A 49 -8.42 -0.58 -10.91
C GLY A 49 -8.25 -1.07 -9.46
N TYR A 50 -8.49 -2.37 -9.24
CA TYR A 50 -8.35 -3.01 -7.92
C TYR A 50 -6.93 -2.89 -7.36
N LEU A 51 -5.94 -3.29 -8.16
CA LEU A 51 -4.56 -3.33 -7.72
C LEU A 51 -3.98 -1.93 -7.53
N THR A 52 -4.21 -0.99 -8.47
CA THR A 52 -3.69 0.38 -8.34
C THR A 52 -4.30 1.12 -7.15
N ALA A 53 -5.63 1.01 -6.94
CA ALA A 53 -6.26 1.58 -5.75
C ALA A 53 -5.79 0.87 -4.46
N GLY A 54 -5.56 -0.43 -4.54
CA GLY A 54 -5.03 -1.23 -3.45
C GLY A 54 -3.68 -0.75 -2.94
N VAL A 55 -2.77 -0.34 -3.82
CA VAL A 55 -1.47 0.24 -3.43
C VAL A 55 -1.67 1.52 -2.61
N ALA A 56 -2.38 2.51 -3.16
CA ALA A 56 -2.58 3.80 -2.49
C ALA A 56 -3.34 3.65 -1.15
N LEU A 57 -4.34 2.77 -1.09
CA LEU A 57 -5.07 2.46 0.14
C LEU A 57 -4.19 1.75 1.18
N SER A 58 -3.31 0.83 0.76
CA SER A 58 -2.37 0.14 1.65
C SER A 58 -1.45 1.10 2.37
N GLU A 59 -0.93 2.11 1.66
CA GLU A 59 -0.06 3.14 2.24
C GLU A 59 -0.79 3.96 3.31
N LEU A 60 -2.02 4.42 3.03
CA LEU A 60 -2.82 5.15 4.00
C LEU A 60 -3.14 4.32 5.24
N LEU A 61 -3.58 3.06 5.04
CA LEU A 61 -3.96 2.17 6.13
C LEU A 61 -2.75 1.79 6.99
N ALA A 62 -1.60 1.51 6.38
CA ALA A 62 -0.35 1.22 7.09
C ALA A 62 0.10 2.41 7.95
N PHE A 63 -0.12 3.63 7.49
CA PHE A 63 0.14 4.87 8.24
C PHE A 63 -0.97 5.21 9.25
N ARG A 64 -2.01 4.36 9.37
CA ARG A 64 -3.19 4.54 10.24
C ARG A 64 -4.00 5.78 9.90
N ALA A 65 -3.92 6.27 8.66
CA ALA A 65 -4.83 7.30 8.17
C ALA A 65 -6.18 6.66 7.80
N LYS A 66 -7.28 7.38 8.05
CA LYS A 66 -8.62 6.97 7.63
C LYS A 66 -8.86 7.45 6.19
N PRO A 67 -8.93 6.58 5.19
CA PRO A 67 -9.25 6.99 3.83
C PRO A 67 -10.64 7.65 3.78
N ILE A 68 -10.75 8.76 3.03
CA ILE A 68 -11.99 9.55 2.92
C ILE A 68 -12.46 9.71 1.47
N THR A 69 -11.55 9.69 0.51
CA THR A 69 -11.89 9.78 -0.92
C THR A 69 -10.75 9.29 -1.79
N ILE A 70 -11.06 8.99 -3.04
CA ILE A 70 -10.08 8.65 -4.09
C ILE A 70 -10.29 9.56 -5.28
N VAL A 71 -9.20 10.16 -5.75
CA VAL A 71 -9.11 10.88 -7.02
C VAL A 71 -8.51 9.94 -8.07
N ASN A 72 -9.24 9.68 -9.14
CA ASN A 72 -8.83 8.80 -10.22
C ASN A 72 -8.68 9.57 -11.54
N ASN A 73 -7.48 9.56 -12.09
CA ASN A 73 -7.19 10.20 -13.37
C ASN A 73 -6.90 9.11 -14.42
N PHE A 74 -7.80 8.95 -15.38
CA PHE A 74 -7.70 7.93 -16.41
C PHE A 74 -7.31 8.57 -17.73
N CYS A 75 -6.17 8.16 -18.29
CA CYS A 75 -5.81 8.49 -19.67
C CYS A 75 -6.47 7.50 -20.65
N VAL A 76 -7.72 7.18 -20.41
CA VAL A 76 -8.58 6.30 -21.20
C VAL A 76 -10.03 6.81 -21.13
N GLU A 77 -10.86 6.41 -22.11
CA GLU A 77 -12.28 6.73 -22.15
C GLU A 77 -13.09 6.11 -20.98
N MET A 78 -14.19 6.77 -20.57
CA MET A 78 -15.07 6.23 -19.52
C MET A 78 -15.74 4.92 -19.95
N ASN A 79 -16.24 4.84 -21.17
CA ASN A 79 -16.95 3.68 -21.68
C ASN A 79 -16.20 3.00 -22.83
N PRO A 80 -15.83 1.70 -22.72
CA PRO A 80 -16.12 0.80 -21.60
C PRO A 80 -15.02 0.77 -20.52
N THR A 81 -13.82 1.35 -20.75
CA THR A 81 -12.59 1.10 -19.99
C THR A 81 -12.65 1.67 -18.57
N GLY A 82 -12.91 2.96 -18.43
CA GLY A 82 -12.95 3.65 -17.14
C GLY A 82 -14.01 3.08 -16.20
N LYS A 83 -15.20 2.74 -16.74
CA LYS A 83 -16.28 2.15 -15.95
C LYS A 83 -15.87 0.82 -15.29
N LYS A 84 -15.13 -0.02 -15.99
CA LYS A 84 -14.61 -1.28 -15.47
C LYS A 84 -13.53 -1.04 -14.43
N ILE A 85 -12.61 -0.10 -14.67
CA ILE A 85 -11.59 0.31 -13.71
C ILE A 85 -12.24 0.80 -12.39
N ILE A 86 -13.28 1.64 -12.47
CA ILE A 86 -14.05 2.10 -11.30
C ILE A 86 -14.65 0.92 -10.53
N GLY A 87 -15.16 -0.10 -11.22
CA GLY A 87 -15.62 -1.34 -10.58
C GLY A 87 -14.55 -1.99 -9.72
N GLY A 88 -13.31 -2.07 -10.22
CA GLY A 88 -12.16 -2.56 -9.49
C GLY A 88 -11.79 -1.70 -8.28
N ILE A 89 -11.79 -0.36 -8.43
CA ILE A 89 -11.53 0.59 -7.33
C ILE A 89 -12.56 0.39 -6.20
N LYS A 90 -13.85 0.32 -6.53
CA LYS A 90 -14.92 0.08 -5.56
C LYS A 90 -14.73 -1.24 -4.82
N LYS A 91 -14.30 -2.29 -5.52
CA LYS A 91 -13.97 -3.57 -4.88
C LYS A 91 -12.81 -3.44 -3.90
N ALA A 92 -11.75 -2.71 -4.24
CA ALA A 92 -10.62 -2.48 -3.32
C ALA A 92 -11.07 -1.73 -2.06
N ILE A 93 -11.91 -0.71 -2.19
CA ILE A 93 -12.52 0.03 -1.06
C ILE A 93 -13.27 -0.94 -0.14
N THR A 94 -14.16 -1.78 -0.70
CA THR A 94 -14.93 -2.77 0.06
C THR A 94 -14.04 -3.79 0.76
N ASP A 95 -13.03 -4.31 0.06
CA ASP A 95 -12.10 -5.30 0.61
C ASP A 95 -11.24 -4.72 1.75
N CYS A 96 -11.00 -3.40 1.77
CA CYS A 96 -10.37 -2.71 2.91
C CYS A 96 -11.30 -2.55 4.13
N GLY A 97 -12.57 -2.90 4.01
CA GLY A 97 -13.58 -2.67 5.06
C GLY A 97 -14.06 -1.21 5.12
N LEU A 98 -13.87 -0.45 4.04
CA LEU A 98 -14.33 0.93 3.91
C LEU A 98 -15.72 0.98 3.29
N ASP A 99 -16.38 2.12 3.43
CA ASP A 99 -17.71 2.35 2.86
C ASP A 99 -17.63 2.36 1.32
N GLN A 100 -18.39 1.48 0.67
CA GLN A 100 -18.45 1.41 -0.81
C GLN A 100 -19.09 2.65 -1.45
N GLU A 101 -19.81 3.46 -0.68
CA GLU A 101 -20.35 4.75 -1.11
C GLU A 101 -19.32 5.89 -0.98
N MET A 102 -18.06 5.56 -0.61
CA MET A 102 -16.97 6.53 -0.62
C MET A 102 -16.95 7.29 -1.94
N LEU A 103 -16.94 8.62 -1.85
CA LEU A 103 -16.93 9.48 -3.03
C LEU A 103 -15.67 9.23 -3.87
N LEU A 104 -15.89 8.97 -5.13
CA LEU A 104 -14.84 8.92 -6.15
C LEU A 104 -14.99 10.15 -7.05
N THR A 105 -13.88 10.82 -7.33
CA THR A 105 -13.81 11.91 -8.30
C THR A 105 -12.61 11.72 -9.22
N GLY A 106 -12.63 12.36 -10.37
CA GLY A 106 -11.51 12.23 -11.29
C GLY A 106 -11.85 12.72 -12.70
N SER A 107 -11.05 12.25 -13.65
CA SER A 107 -11.16 12.62 -15.08
C SER A 107 -10.88 11.42 -15.96
N THR A 108 -11.39 11.47 -17.19
CA THR A 108 -11.15 10.50 -18.26
C THR A 108 -10.71 11.23 -19.54
N GLU A 109 -10.06 10.53 -20.46
CA GLU A 109 -9.70 11.06 -21.78
C GLU A 109 -10.78 10.69 -22.80
N GLU A 110 -11.61 11.66 -23.16
CA GLU A 110 -12.71 11.45 -24.09
C GLU A 110 -12.42 12.00 -25.51
N ASN A 111 -11.38 12.82 -25.65
CA ASN A 111 -11.13 13.53 -26.93
C ASN A 111 -10.17 12.75 -27.84
N MET A 112 -9.22 12.02 -27.26
CA MET A 112 -8.19 11.34 -28.03
C MET A 112 -8.31 9.81 -27.90
N PRO A 113 -8.29 9.08 -29.04
CA PRO A 113 -8.24 7.62 -29.00
C PRO A 113 -6.96 7.15 -28.32
N THR A 114 -7.10 6.38 -27.23
CA THR A 114 -5.96 5.82 -26.51
C THR A 114 -5.81 4.33 -26.83
N VAL A 115 -4.58 3.90 -27.02
CA VAL A 115 -4.24 2.52 -27.42
C VAL A 115 -3.62 1.69 -26.30
N GLN A 116 -3.29 2.32 -25.19
CA GLN A 116 -2.83 1.68 -23.95
C GLN A 116 -3.67 2.14 -22.76
N THR A 117 -3.83 1.26 -21.80
CA THR A 117 -4.41 1.61 -20.49
C THR A 117 -3.39 2.40 -19.69
N SER A 118 -3.82 3.56 -19.16
CA SER A 118 -3.01 4.36 -18.24
C SER A 118 -3.93 5.04 -17.24
N ILE A 119 -3.60 4.86 -15.95
CA ILE A 119 -4.38 5.42 -14.84
C ILE A 119 -3.46 5.96 -13.75
N GLY A 120 -3.94 6.97 -13.03
CA GLY A 120 -3.37 7.46 -11.80
C GLY A 120 -4.43 7.46 -10.70
N ILE A 121 -4.06 7.03 -9.52
CA ILE A 121 -4.91 7.01 -8.33
C ILE A 121 -4.25 7.85 -7.24
N THR A 122 -5.01 8.73 -6.61
CA THR A 122 -4.61 9.42 -5.39
C THR A 122 -5.65 9.12 -4.31
N ALA A 123 -5.26 8.38 -3.29
CA ALA A 123 -6.07 8.17 -2.10
C ALA A 123 -5.79 9.29 -1.09
N ILE A 124 -6.84 9.86 -0.52
CA ILE A 124 -6.77 10.92 0.48
C ILE A 124 -7.32 10.38 1.78
N GLY A 125 -6.54 10.51 2.85
CA GLY A 125 -6.91 10.11 4.19
C GLY A 125 -6.81 11.27 5.18
N MET A 126 -7.46 11.10 6.32
CA MET A 126 -7.42 12.03 7.44
C MET A 126 -6.92 11.34 8.70
N ILE A 127 -6.21 12.09 9.52
CA ILE A 127 -5.72 11.69 10.85
C ILE A 127 -6.21 12.71 11.87
N ASP A 128 -6.82 12.22 12.94
CA ASP A 128 -7.06 12.98 14.18
C ASP A 128 -5.81 12.87 15.06
N LEU A 129 -5.03 13.93 15.12
CA LEU A 129 -3.73 13.95 15.82
C LEU A 129 -3.85 13.75 17.33
N LYS A 130 -5.03 13.98 17.94
CA LYS A 130 -5.27 13.73 19.37
C LYS A 130 -5.29 12.24 19.71
N ASN A 131 -5.80 11.43 18.79
CA ASN A 131 -6.01 10.00 18.98
C ASN A 131 -5.06 9.13 18.14
N TRP A 132 -4.11 9.74 17.44
CA TRP A 132 -3.19 9.04 16.55
C TRP A 132 -1.79 8.89 17.14
N THR A 133 -1.29 7.67 17.12
CA THR A 133 0.10 7.40 17.38
C THR A 133 0.80 7.09 16.07
N LYS A 134 1.83 7.86 15.74
CA LYS A 134 2.63 7.63 14.54
C LYS A 134 3.20 6.21 14.56
N PRO A 135 2.98 5.39 13.52
CA PRO A 135 3.64 4.11 13.39
C PRO A 135 5.16 4.29 13.46
N ARG A 136 5.81 3.48 14.29
CA ARG A 136 7.24 3.57 14.52
C ARG A 136 7.82 2.23 14.93
N THR A 137 8.92 1.85 14.28
CA THR A 137 9.72 0.67 14.63
C THR A 137 10.68 1.00 15.79
N TYR A 138 10.87 0.06 16.70
CA TYR A 138 11.72 0.20 17.87
C TYR A 138 12.88 -0.80 17.85
N LYS A 139 13.96 -0.49 18.57
CA LYS A 139 15.03 -1.45 18.89
C LYS A 139 14.41 -2.69 19.56
N GLY A 140 14.78 -3.85 19.06
CA GLY A 140 14.26 -5.14 19.54
C GLY A 140 13.00 -5.62 18.83
N ASP A 141 12.37 -4.79 17.98
CA ASP A 141 11.26 -5.26 17.16
C ASP A 141 11.74 -6.34 16.18
N ASP A 142 10.97 -7.39 16.08
CA ASP A 142 11.11 -8.39 15.03
C ASP A 142 10.50 -7.88 13.71
N LEU A 143 11.02 -8.35 12.59
CA LEU A 143 10.49 -8.05 11.26
C LEU A 143 10.02 -9.31 10.55
N ILE A 144 8.80 -9.26 10.08
CA ILE A 144 8.13 -10.34 9.36
C ILE A 144 7.61 -9.79 8.03
N VAL A 145 7.88 -10.51 6.94
CA VAL A 145 7.23 -10.24 5.65
C VAL A 145 6.00 -11.13 5.49
N VAL A 146 4.91 -10.53 5.04
CA VAL A 146 3.64 -11.19 4.72
C VAL A 146 3.48 -11.24 3.20
N GLY A 147 3.28 -12.43 2.65
CA GLY A 147 3.26 -12.67 1.22
C GLY A 147 4.66 -12.82 0.61
N LYS A 148 4.72 -12.79 -0.72
CA LYS A 148 5.98 -12.93 -1.49
C LYS A 148 6.06 -11.88 -2.59
N PRO A 149 7.25 -11.31 -2.87
CA PRO A 149 7.44 -10.39 -3.97
C PRO A 149 7.06 -11.02 -5.31
N LYS A 150 6.14 -10.36 -6.03
CA LYS A 150 5.69 -10.77 -7.37
C LYS A 150 5.48 -9.53 -8.22
N VAL A 151 5.68 -9.66 -9.53
CA VAL A 151 5.52 -8.57 -10.49
C VAL A 151 4.99 -9.07 -11.82
N GLY A 152 4.24 -8.23 -12.53
CA GLY A 152 3.74 -8.53 -13.88
C GLY A 152 2.82 -9.76 -13.91
N SER A 153 3.07 -10.69 -14.83
CA SER A 153 2.22 -11.89 -15.01
C SER A 153 2.20 -12.83 -13.79
N GLU A 154 3.18 -12.78 -12.91
CA GLU A 154 3.19 -13.57 -11.67
C GLU A 154 2.06 -13.14 -10.72
N VAL A 155 1.73 -11.86 -10.71
CA VAL A 155 0.64 -11.30 -9.90
C VAL A 155 -0.69 -11.93 -10.32
N LEU A 156 -0.94 -12.01 -11.62
CA LEU A 156 -2.20 -12.52 -12.17
C LEU A 156 -2.38 -14.03 -11.96
N LYS A 157 -1.29 -14.76 -11.86
CA LYS A 157 -1.29 -16.23 -11.66
C LYS A 157 -1.32 -16.64 -10.20
N SER A 158 -1.07 -15.70 -9.28
CA SER A 158 -0.92 -16.02 -7.86
C SER A 158 -2.25 -16.01 -7.12
N LYS A 159 -2.43 -17.03 -6.28
CA LYS A 159 -3.49 -17.09 -5.26
C LYS A 159 -3.00 -16.65 -3.86
N GLU A 160 -1.71 -16.32 -3.73
CA GLU A 160 -1.03 -16.09 -2.45
C GLU A 160 -0.75 -14.60 -2.19
N ILE A 161 -1.40 -13.68 -2.93
CA ILE A 161 -1.26 -12.25 -2.66
C ILE A 161 -2.08 -11.94 -1.40
N PRO A 162 -1.47 -11.36 -0.36
CA PRO A 162 -2.22 -10.98 0.83
C PRO A 162 -3.32 -10.01 0.46
N ASN A 163 -4.53 -10.26 0.98
CA ASN A 163 -5.61 -9.31 0.81
C ASN A 163 -5.26 -8.03 1.60
N ILE A 164 -5.42 -6.88 0.99
CA ILE A 164 -5.25 -5.55 1.59
C ILE A 164 -6.03 -5.40 2.90
N LYS A 165 -7.15 -6.11 3.06
CA LYS A 165 -7.94 -6.21 4.29
C LYS A 165 -7.10 -6.60 5.51
N ILE A 166 -6.03 -7.38 5.32
CA ILE A 166 -5.17 -7.80 6.44
C ILE A 166 -4.55 -6.58 7.12
N ILE A 167 -4.05 -5.60 6.36
CA ILE A 167 -3.49 -4.36 6.92
C ILE A 167 -4.56 -3.65 7.77
N SER A 168 -5.78 -3.52 7.25
CA SER A 168 -6.89 -2.89 7.97
C SER A 168 -7.24 -3.60 9.27
N LEU A 169 -7.13 -4.93 9.31
CA LEU A 169 -7.47 -5.75 10.48
C LEU A 169 -6.41 -5.72 11.58
N ILE A 170 -5.13 -5.54 11.22
CA ILE A 170 -4.03 -5.70 12.17
C ILE A 170 -3.33 -4.39 12.55
N LYS A 171 -3.48 -3.32 11.78
CA LYS A 171 -2.72 -2.08 11.93
C LYS A 171 -2.80 -1.40 13.32
N ASP A 172 -3.88 -1.64 14.05
CA ASP A 172 -4.14 -1.02 15.37
C ASP A 172 -3.97 -2.00 16.54
N ILE A 173 -3.45 -3.22 16.29
CA ILE A 173 -3.22 -4.22 17.33
C ILE A 173 -1.97 -3.85 18.12
N LEU A 174 -2.10 -3.84 19.47
CA LEU A 174 -0.98 -3.59 20.37
C LEU A 174 0.12 -4.65 20.17
N GLY A 175 1.36 -4.21 19.98
CA GLY A 175 2.50 -5.08 19.65
C GLY A 175 2.78 -5.16 18.13
N ILE A 176 1.90 -4.61 17.28
CA ILE A 176 2.17 -4.33 15.86
C ILE A 176 2.51 -2.85 15.75
N ASN A 177 3.80 -2.57 15.61
CA ASN A 177 4.33 -1.22 15.73
C ASN A 177 4.29 -0.44 14.42
N GLU A 178 4.74 -1.06 13.33
CA GLU A 178 4.73 -0.43 12.02
C GLU A 178 4.47 -1.47 10.91
N ILE A 179 3.73 -1.07 9.90
CA ILE A 179 3.48 -1.85 8.68
C ILE A 179 3.97 -1.01 7.51
N LEU A 180 4.68 -1.63 6.57
CA LEU A 180 5.12 -0.94 5.36
C LEU A 180 4.85 -1.83 4.13
N PRO A 181 4.01 -1.36 3.19
CA PRO A 181 3.83 -2.01 1.90
C PRO A 181 5.16 -2.10 1.14
N VAL A 182 5.37 -3.18 0.41
CA VAL A 182 6.61 -3.34 -0.37
C VAL A 182 6.35 -2.96 -1.82
N GLY A 183 7.10 -1.98 -2.29
CA GLY A 183 7.01 -1.44 -3.64
C GLY A 183 7.96 -2.09 -4.65
N SER A 184 8.21 -1.37 -5.74
CA SER A 184 9.03 -1.84 -6.88
C SER A 184 10.51 -2.05 -6.54
N LYS A 185 11.01 -1.46 -5.45
CA LYS A 185 12.41 -1.57 -5.02
C LYS A 185 12.69 -2.79 -4.14
N GLY A 186 11.65 -3.53 -3.73
CA GLY A 186 11.77 -4.75 -2.95
C GLY A 186 11.90 -4.55 -1.44
N ILE A 187 11.92 -5.66 -0.72
CA ILE A 187 11.89 -5.72 0.74
C ILE A 187 13.11 -5.05 1.36
N ASP A 188 14.30 -5.28 0.82
CA ASP A 188 15.55 -4.74 1.35
C ASP A 188 15.57 -3.21 1.37
N TYR A 189 15.00 -2.60 0.32
CA TYR A 189 14.83 -1.14 0.26
C TYR A 189 13.88 -0.63 1.36
N GLU A 190 12.76 -1.29 1.57
CA GLU A 190 11.78 -0.88 2.59
C GLU A 190 12.31 -1.09 4.02
N ILE A 191 13.14 -2.11 4.25
CA ILE A 191 13.90 -2.26 5.51
C ILE A 191 14.82 -1.06 5.72
N GLY A 192 15.54 -0.63 4.69
CA GLY A 192 16.36 0.59 4.73
C GLY A 192 15.55 1.85 5.08
N GLU A 193 14.33 1.99 4.55
CA GLU A 193 13.44 3.11 4.89
C GLU A 193 12.94 3.03 6.36
N LEU A 194 12.69 1.81 6.89
CA LEU A 194 12.39 1.63 8.32
C LEU A 194 13.59 2.03 9.18
N CYS A 195 14.79 1.56 8.85
CA CYS A 195 16.02 1.92 9.56
C CYS A 195 16.25 3.42 9.57
N LYS A 196 16.18 4.06 8.41
CA LYS A 196 16.40 5.50 8.24
C LYS A 196 15.38 6.35 9.00
N SER A 197 14.10 6.00 8.93
CA SER A 197 13.02 6.79 9.54
C SER A 197 12.93 6.62 11.05
N ASN A 198 13.54 5.57 11.62
CA ASN A 198 13.53 5.26 13.04
C ASN A 198 14.91 5.34 13.71
N ASP A 199 15.97 5.67 12.96
CA ASP A 199 17.37 5.75 13.41
C ASP A 199 17.86 4.43 14.03
N LEU A 200 17.66 3.33 13.28
CA LEU A 200 18.00 1.97 13.67
C LEU A 200 18.85 1.30 12.57
N ASP A 201 19.48 0.18 12.94
CA ASP A 201 20.07 -0.79 12.01
C ASP A 201 19.24 -2.08 12.04
N PHE A 202 19.41 -2.92 11.02
CA PHE A 202 18.68 -4.19 10.90
C PHE A 202 19.64 -5.37 10.83
N LYS A 203 19.33 -6.40 11.63
CA LYS A 203 20.10 -7.66 11.64
C LYS A 203 19.24 -8.77 11.05
N TYR A 204 19.61 -9.23 9.85
CA TYR A 204 18.96 -10.37 9.21
C TYR A 204 19.15 -11.66 10.00
N THR A 205 18.16 -12.56 9.93
CA THR A 205 18.30 -13.95 10.35
C THR A 205 19.32 -14.68 9.45
N GLN A 206 19.82 -15.83 9.91
CA GLN A 206 20.84 -16.60 9.17
C GLN A 206 20.33 -17.11 7.80
N THR A 207 19.05 -17.41 7.70
CA THR A 207 18.43 -17.90 6.46
C THR A 207 17.22 -17.03 6.12
N VAL A 208 17.29 -16.33 5.01
CA VAL A 208 16.17 -15.56 4.44
C VAL A 208 15.62 -16.34 3.24
N GLU A 209 14.39 -16.84 3.36
CA GLU A 209 13.77 -17.70 2.34
C GLU A 209 13.10 -16.93 1.20
N VAL A 210 12.99 -15.62 1.31
CA VAL A 210 12.33 -14.76 0.32
C VAL A 210 13.36 -13.91 -0.43
N ASP A 211 13.14 -13.69 -1.73
CA ASP A 211 13.97 -12.78 -2.51
C ASP A 211 13.68 -11.32 -2.10
N ILE A 212 14.55 -10.79 -1.23
CA ILE A 212 14.40 -9.44 -0.66
C ILE A 212 14.66 -8.30 -1.65
N LYS A 213 15.30 -8.58 -2.80
CA LYS A 213 15.61 -7.57 -3.83
C LYS A 213 14.59 -7.52 -4.95
N LYS A 214 13.72 -8.54 -5.02
CA LYS A 214 12.70 -8.63 -6.06
C LYS A 214 11.62 -7.57 -5.87
N SER A 215 11.21 -6.92 -6.96
CA SER A 215 10.05 -6.03 -7.00
C SER A 215 8.78 -6.71 -6.51
N ALA A 216 7.97 -6.01 -5.72
CA ALA A 216 6.71 -6.49 -5.17
C ALA A 216 5.50 -5.61 -5.55
N GLY A 217 5.64 -4.77 -6.56
CA GLY A 217 4.50 -4.01 -7.10
C GLY A 217 3.51 -4.92 -7.85
N PRO A 218 2.20 -4.82 -7.62
CA PRO A 218 1.42 -3.86 -6.83
C PRO A 218 1.10 -4.35 -5.40
N VAL A 219 1.99 -4.14 -4.45
CA VAL A 219 1.85 -4.54 -3.02
C VAL A 219 1.50 -6.02 -2.88
N THR A 220 2.32 -6.88 -3.48
CA THR A 220 2.16 -8.34 -3.37
C THR A 220 2.69 -8.90 -2.06
N CYS A 221 3.38 -8.08 -1.27
CA CYS A 221 3.76 -8.34 0.10
C CYS A 221 3.91 -7.01 0.87
N PHE A 222 3.94 -7.11 2.18
CA PHE A 222 4.25 -6.01 3.09
C PHE A 222 5.06 -6.52 4.27
N ILE A 223 5.79 -5.64 4.95
CA ILE A 223 6.57 -5.96 6.13
C ILE A 223 5.90 -5.40 7.38
N ILE A 224 6.05 -6.12 8.49
CA ILE A 224 5.50 -5.77 9.81
C ILE A 224 6.64 -5.79 10.83
N SER A 225 6.81 -4.70 11.56
CA SER A 225 7.67 -4.65 12.72
C SER A 225 6.87 -4.67 14.03
N GLY A 226 7.39 -5.32 15.06
CA GLY A 226 6.75 -5.39 16.36
C GLY A 226 7.11 -6.64 17.17
N GLN A 227 6.23 -7.02 18.08
CA GLN A 227 6.37 -8.23 18.89
C GLN A 227 6.06 -9.47 18.06
N LYS A 228 7.04 -10.35 17.90
CA LYS A 228 6.96 -11.53 17.03
C LYS A 228 5.74 -12.41 17.33
N GLU A 229 5.53 -12.72 18.59
CA GLU A 229 4.43 -13.59 19.04
C GLU A 229 3.07 -13.01 18.64
N THR A 230 2.87 -11.71 18.88
CA THR A 230 1.64 -11.00 18.51
C THR A 230 1.43 -11.02 17.00
N ILE A 231 2.48 -10.74 16.21
CA ILE A 231 2.38 -10.74 14.75
C ILE A 231 2.00 -12.15 14.25
N LEU A 232 2.70 -13.19 14.74
CA LEU A 232 2.44 -14.57 14.31
C LEU A 232 1.04 -15.06 14.68
N GLU A 233 0.54 -14.70 15.85
CA GLU A 233 -0.82 -15.01 16.28
C GLU A 233 -1.85 -14.44 15.29
N GLN A 234 -1.71 -13.17 14.90
CA GLN A 234 -2.61 -12.54 13.94
C GLN A 234 -2.51 -13.17 12.54
N LEU A 235 -1.30 -13.42 12.05
CA LEU A 235 -1.10 -14.02 10.73
C LEU A 235 -1.66 -15.45 10.65
N THR A 236 -1.52 -16.23 11.73
CA THR A 236 -2.11 -17.57 11.85
C THR A 236 -3.64 -17.50 11.85
N LYS A 237 -4.23 -16.58 12.61
CA LYS A 237 -5.68 -16.35 12.66
C LYS A 237 -6.28 -16.06 11.29
N TYR A 238 -5.57 -15.33 10.44
CA TYR A 238 -6.03 -14.98 9.10
C TYR A 238 -5.50 -15.90 8.00
N ASN A 239 -4.79 -16.98 8.36
CA ASN A 239 -4.23 -17.97 7.43
C ASN A 239 -3.39 -17.33 6.29
N VAL A 240 -2.47 -16.44 6.66
CA VAL A 240 -1.62 -15.68 5.72
C VAL A 240 -0.21 -16.24 5.75
N SER A 241 0.40 -16.43 4.57
CA SER A 241 1.80 -16.86 4.46
C SER A 241 2.75 -15.73 4.87
N TYR A 242 3.83 -16.10 5.59
CA TYR A 242 4.82 -15.15 6.07
C TYR A 242 6.22 -15.77 6.13
N SER A 243 7.23 -14.91 6.22
CA SER A 243 8.61 -15.30 6.52
C SER A 243 9.23 -14.35 7.53
N TYR A 244 9.98 -14.89 8.49
CA TYR A 244 10.74 -14.09 9.46
C TYR A 244 12.03 -13.58 8.81
N LEU A 245 12.33 -12.29 8.97
CA LEU A 245 13.49 -11.66 8.34
C LEU A 245 14.63 -11.34 9.29
N GLY A 246 14.34 -11.05 10.56
CA GLY A 246 15.33 -10.63 11.56
C GLY A 246 14.76 -9.63 12.55
N CYS A 247 15.64 -8.83 13.16
CA CYS A 247 15.24 -7.85 14.17
C CYS A 247 15.98 -6.51 14.02
N PHE A 248 15.36 -5.45 14.53
CA PHE A 248 15.96 -4.13 14.58
C PHE A 248 16.89 -3.97 15.77
N ILE A 249 18.05 -3.40 15.53
CA ILE A 249 19.10 -3.14 16.52
C ILE A 249 19.41 -1.65 16.61
N GLU A 250 20.12 -1.27 17.66
CA GLU A 250 20.63 0.10 17.77
C GLU A 250 21.60 0.39 16.65
N LYS A 251 21.53 1.60 16.12
CA LYS A 251 22.45 2.08 15.11
C LYS A 251 23.86 2.17 15.68
N CYS A 252 24.80 1.56 14.98
CA CYS A 252 26.23 1.57 15.34
C CYS A 252 26.92 2.89 15.00
#